data_74c8e14a04aea4cd5c76210c739b72c0
#
_entry.id   74c8e14a04aea4cd5c76210c739b72c0
#
_cell.length_a   1.000
_cell.length_b   1.000
_cell.length_c   1.000
_cell.angle_alpha   90.00
_cell.angle_beta   90.00
_cell.angle_gamma   90.00
#
_symmetry.space_group_name_H-M   'P 1'
#
loop_
_entity.id
_entity.type
_entity.pdbx_description
1 polymer ?
#
loop_
_entity_poly.entity_id
_entity_poly.type
_entity_poly.pdbx_seq_one_letter_code
_entity_poly.pdbx_strand_id
1 'polypeptide(L)'
;MRILSLFDGMSCGQIALNRLGLKDYTYYASEVDKYAIQITQKNFPNTIQVGDVTELKSSNFKNMDLLMAGSPCQGFSFAGKQLNFNDPRSALFFEFLRLMKEIKPRYFLLENVRMKKEWLTVISESCGVEPYLFNSAKVSAQNRLRYYWTNIEVNKYID
;
A
#
# COMPACT_ATOMS: atom_id res chain seq x y z
N MET A 1 2.25 18.13 -2.00
CA MET A 1 1.44 16.95 -1.61
C MET A 1 2.18 16.16 -0.53
N ARG A 2 1.49 15.61 0.49
CA ARG A 2 2.11 14.78 1.56
C ARG A 2 1.64 13.34 1.40
N ILE A 3 2.59 12.42 1.35
CA ILE A 3 2.33 11.00 1.05
C ILE A 3 2.95 10.15 2.16
N LEU A 4 2.18 9.18 2.68
CA LEU A 4 2.68 8.13 3.55
C LEU A 4 2.55 6.79 2.83
N SER A 5 3.67 6.10 2.67
CA SER A 5 3.72 4.76 2.08
C SER A 5 4.12 3.75 3.15
N LEU A 6 3.25 2.76 3.35
CA LEU A 6 3.46 1.67 4.30
C LEU A 6 3.93 0.44 3.55
N PHE A 7 4.88 -0.30 4.13
CA PHE A 7 5.51 -1.45 3.49
C PHE A 7 6.13 -1.07 2.15
N ASP A 8 6.86 0.06 2.16
CA ASP A 8 7.26 0.81 0.97
C ASP A 8 8.18 0.04 0.02
N GLY A 9 8.93 -0.92 0.54
CA GLY A 9 9.92 -1.66 -0.23
C GLY A 9 10.97 -0.71 -0.82
N MET A 10 11.17 -0.81 -2.13
CA MET A 10 12.14 0.02 -2.87
C MET A 10 11.52 1.31 -3.43
N SER A 11 10.41 1.79 -2.87
CA SER A 11 9.69 3.00 -3.27
C SER A 11 9.18 3.01 -4.72
N CYS A 12 8.65 1.88 -5.19
CA CYS A 12 8.01 1.82 -6.51
C CYS A 12 6.85 2.82 -6.65
N GLY A 13 6.22 3.22 -5.53
CA GLY A 13 5.22 4.28 -5.50
C GLY A 13 5.77 5.61 -6.01
N GLN A 14 7.02 5.99 -5.65
CA GLN A 14 7.64 7.22 -6.13
C GLN A 14 7.93 7.18 -7.64
N ILE A 15 8.27 6.00 -8.18
CA ILE A 15 8.42 5.82 -9.64
C ILE A 15 7.08 6.10 -10.34
N ALA A 16 5.98 5.56 -9.80
CA ALA A 16 4.64 5.78 -10.35
C ALA A 16 4.24 7.27 -10.31
N LEU A 17 4.45 7.95 -9.17
CA LEU A 17 4.18 9.37 -9.01
C LEU A 17 4.99 10.22 -10.01
N ASN A 18 6.28 9.92 -10.17
CA ASN A 18 7.15 10.63 -11.11
C ASN A 18 6.70 10.43 -12.56
N ARG A 19 6.26 9.22 -12.93
CA ARG A 19 5.70 8.94 -14.28
C ARG A 19 4.40 9.68 -14.54
N LEU A 20 3.62 9.97 -13.49
CA LEU A 20 2.43 10.83 -13.57
C LEU A 20 2.76 12.32 -13.61
N GLY A 21 4.05 12.70 -13.59
CA GLY A 21 4.48 14.09 -13.59
C GLY A 21 4.38 14.78 -12.23
N LEU A 22 4.05 14.05 -11.17
CA LEU A 22 3.99 14.58 -9.81
C LEU A 22 5.41 14.64 -9.25
N LYS A 23 5.94 15.85 -9.03
CA LYS A 23 7.32 16.07 -8.55
C LYS A 23 7.36 16.79 -7.20
N ASP A 24 6.29 17.49 -6.85
CA ASP A 24 6.21 18.36 -5.69
C ASP A 24 5.47 17.67 -4.54
N TYR A 25 6.18 16.76 -3.86
CA TYR A 25 5.63 16.04 -2.74
C TYR A 25 6.67 15.75 -1.65
N THR A 26 6.20 15.64 -0.41
CA THR A 26 6.95 15.07 0.71
C THR A 26 6.54 13.61 0.88
N TYR A 27 7.52 12.72 0.88
CA TYR A 27 7.29 11.29 0.92
C TYR A 27 7.83 10.67 2.21
N TYR A 28 6.94 10.06 2.98
CA TYR A 28 7.24 9.32 4.20
C TYR A 28 7.12 7.82 3.88
N ALA A 29 8.20 7.07 4.13
CA ALA A 29 8.27 5.65 3.86
C ALA A 29 8.39 4.86 5.17
N SER A 30 7.44 3.97 5.43
CA SER A 30 7.54 2.97 6.50
C SER A 30 8.02 1.66 5.89
N GLU A 31 9.26 1.29 6.22
CA GLU A 31 9.95 0.08 5.78
C GLU A 31 10.94 -0.36 6.86
N VAL A 32 11.15 -1.67 7.00
CA VAL A 32 12.09 -2.26 7.97
C VAL A 32 13.25 -3.01 7.31
N ASP A 33 13.11 -3.37 6.03
CA ASP A 33 14.19 -4.01 5.28
C ASP A 33 15.29 -3.00 4.93
N LYS A 34 16.48 -3.19 5.54
CA LYS A 34 17.62 -2.29 5.36
C LYS A 34 18.10 -2.18 3.92
N TYR A 35 17.96 -3.25 3.12
CA TYR A 35 18.39 -3.23 1.73
C TYR A 35 17.40 -2.47 0.85
N ALA A 36 16.11 -2.63 1.10
CA ALA A 36 15.07 -1.85 0.44
C ALA A 36 15.24 -0.36 0.75
N ILE A 37 15.46 0.00 2.03
CA ILE A 37 15.74 1.37 2.47
C ILE A 37 16.96 1.95 1.75
N GLN A 38 18.07 1.20 1.64
CA GLN A 38 19.27 1.64 0.93
C GLN A 38 19.00 1.95 -0.54
N ILE A 39 18.22 1.10 -1.22
CA ILE A 39 17.83 1.32 -2.61
C ILE A 39 16.96 2.57 -2.73
N THR A 40 15.99 2.74 -1.83
CA THR A 40 15.15 3.94 -1.77
C THR A 40 15.99 5.19 -1.60
N GLN A 41 16.87 5.23 -0.61
CA GLN A 41 17.69 6.42 -0.33
C GLN A 41 18.65 6.76 -1.47
N LYS A 42 19.14 5.75 -2.19
CA LYS A 42 20.00 5.96 -3.37
C LYS A 42 19.23 6.61 -4.52
N ASN A 43 17.99 6.17 -4.78
CA ASN A 43 17.19 6.64 -5.91
C ASN A 43 16.35 7.87 -5.57
N PHE A 44 15.92 8.01 -4.32
CA PHE A 44 15.06 9.06 -3.80
C PHE A 44 15.61 9.60 -2.47
N PRO A 45 16.71 10.36 -2.49
CA PRO A 45 17.43 10.78 -1.29
C PRO A 45 16.61 11.65 -0.34
N ASN A 46 15.55 12.30 -0.84
CA ASN A 46 14.66 13.15 -0.05
C ASN A 46 13.54 12.36 0.67
N THR A 47 13.52 11.03 0.55
CA THR A 47 12.56 10.18 1.25
C THR A 47 12.80 10.22 2.76
N ILE A 48 11.74 10.46 3.52
CA ILE A 48 11.78 10.46 4.98
C ILE A 48 11.41 9.05 5.46
N GLN A 49 12.39 8.30 5.96
CA GLN A 49 12.16 7.00 6.57
C GLN A 49 11.55 7.17 7.95
N VAL A 50 10.43 6.47 8.21
CA VAL A 50 9.66 6.60 9.46
C VAL A 50 9.63 5.30 10.27
N GLY A 51 10.33 4.25 9.80
CA GLY A 51 10.53 2.99 10.54
C GLY A 51 9.36 2.02 10.46
N ASP A 52 9.18 1.23 11.52
CA ASP A 52 8.18 0.17 11.61
C ASP A 52 6.76 0.74 11.68
N VAL A 53 5.87 0.19 10.86
CA VAL A 53 4.45 0.57 10.81
C VAL A 53 3.74 0.42 12.15
N THR A 54 4.13 -0.55 12.96
CA THR A 54 3.55 -0.84 14.27
C THR A 54 3.86 0.25 15.30
N GLU A 55 4.92 1.02 15.10
CA GLU A 55 5.37 2.10 15.97
C GLU A 55 4.86 3.48 15.54
N LEU A 56 4.22 3.56 14.36
CA LEU A 56 3.75 4.84 13.83
C LEU A 56 2.58 5.40 14.64
N LYS A 57 2.74 6.64 15.08
CA LYS A 57 1.69 7.44 15.72
C LYS A 57 1.02 8.33 14.69
N SER A 58 -0.28 8.16 14.50
CA SER A 58 -1.07 8.93 13.52
C SER A 58 -0.97 10.45 13.72
N SER A 59 -0.73 10.90 14.96
CA SER A 59 -0.54 12.32 15.30
C SER A 59 0.60 12.98 14.52
N ASN A 60 1.61 12.21 14.08
CA ASN A 60 2.75 12.70 13.31
C ASN A 60 2.42 12.87 11.82
N PHE A 61 1.30 12.32 11.35
CA PHE A 61 0.92 12.25 9.94
C PHE A 61 -0.41 12.97 9.66
N LYS A 62 -0.57 14.16 10.24
CA LYS A 62 -1.75 15.01 9.96
C LYS A 62 -1.73 15.55 8.53
N ASN A 63 -2.91 15.70 7.94
CA ASN A 63 -3.09 16.27 6.60
C ASN A 63 -2.31 15.51 5.50
N MET A 64 -2.38 14.18 5.53
CA MET A 64 -1.87 13.36 4.44
C MET A 64 -2.82 13.42 3.25
N ASP A 65 -2.27 13.70 2.07
CA ASP A 65 -3.03 13.68 0.83
C ASP A 65 -3.24 12.26 0.33
N LEU A 66 -2.22 11.40 0.50
CA LEU A 66 -2.26 10.01 0.02
C LEU A 66 -1.61 9.06 1.03
N LEU A 67 -2.33 7.97 1.33
CA LEU A 67 -1.83 6.81 2.04
C LEU A 67 -1.72 5.64 1.06
N MET A 68 -0.51 5.13 0.85
CA MET A 68 -0.27 3.95 0.02
C MET A 68 0.18 2.77 0.88
N ALA A 69 -0.19 1.55 0.49
CA ALA A 69 0.30 0.34 1.14
C ALA A 69 0.31 -0.85 0.18
N GLY A 70 1.37 -1.65 0.25
CA GLY A 70 1.46 -2.98 -0.33
C GLY A 70 1.65 -3.99 0.79
N SER A 71 0.58 -4.29 1.55
CA SER A 71 0.70 -5.11 2.75
C SER A 71 1.19 -6.52 2.44
N PRO A 72 2.06 -7.11 3.29
CA PRO A 72 2.52 -8.47 3.12
C PRO A 72 1.36 -9.45 3.01
N CYS A 73 1.40 -10.30 1.97
CA CYS A 73 0.32 -11.24 1.64
C CYS A 73 0.45 -12.62 2.27
N GLN A 74 1.51 -12.86 3.06
CA GLN A 74 1.84 -14.20 3.55
C GLN A 74 0.75 -14.85 4.41
N GLY A 75 -0.17 -14.07 4.93
CA GLY A 75 -1.35 -14.54 5.64
C GLY A 75 -2.59 -14.76 4.76
N PHE A 76 -2.65 -14.19 3.56
CA PHE A 76 -3.81 -14.21 2.66
C PHE A 76 -3.65 -15.15 1.46
N SER A 77 -2.48 -15.82 1.31
CA SER A 77 -2.21 -16.65 0.13
C SER A 77 -3.02 -17.94 0.11
N PHE A 78 -3.34 -18.44 -1.09
CA PHE A 78 -4.07 -19.69 -1.35
C PHE A 78 -3.42 -20.95 -0.73
N ALA A 79 -2.14 -20.88 -0.36
CA ALA A 79 -1.36 -21.99 0.19
C ALA A 79 -1.26 -21.99 1.72
N GLY A 80 -1.80 -21.00 2.41
CA GLY A 80 -1.72 -20.87 3.88
C GLY A 80 -2.93 -21.46 4.59
N LYS A 81 -2.69 -22.15 5.71
CA LYS A 81 -3.69 -22.57 6.69
C LYS A 81 -4.58 -21.37 7.08
N GLN A 82 -5.87 -21.65 7.29
CA GLN A 82 -6.92 -20.69 7.66
C GLN A 82 -6.39 -19.55 8.55
N LEU A 83 -6.51 -18.32 8.04
CA LEU A 83 -6.16 -17.14 8.81
C LEU A 83 -7.10 -17.00 9.99
N ASN A 84 -6.51 -17.13 11.12
CA ASN A 84 -7.07 -16.61 12.35
C ASN A 84 -6.70 -15.11 12.42
N PHE A 85 -7.58 -14.25 12.91
CA PHE A 85 -7.29 -12.85 13.22
C PHE A 85 -6.07 -12.68 14.14
N ASN A 86 -5.61 -13.77 14.74
CA ASN A 86 -4.43 -13.87 15.60
C ASN A 86 -3.12 -14.21 14.84
N ASP A 87 -3.14 -14.33 13.49
CA ASP A 87 -1.89 -14.54 12.74
C ASP A 87 -1.10 -13.22 12.69
N PRO A 88 0.16 -13.18 13.16
CA PRO A 88 1.00 -11.96 13.15
C PRO A 88 1.10 -11.30 11.77
N ARG A 89 0.94 -12.09 10.70
CA ARG A 89 0.99 -11.60 9.32
C ARG A 89 -0.27 -10.85 8.90
N SER A 90 -1.42 -11.13 9.54
CA SER A 90 -2.65 -10.36 9.38
C SER A 90 -2.57 -9.05 10.16
N ALA A 91 -1.81 -9.00 11.24
CA ALA A 91 -1.64 -7.82 12.08
C ALA A 91 -1.18 -6.61 11.27
N LEU A 92 -0.31 -6.81 10.28
CA LEU A 92 0.22 -5.74 9.43
C LEU A 92 -0.86 -5.09 8.55
N PHE A 93 -1.84 -5.85 8.07
CA PHE A 93 -3.00 -5.28 7.37
C PHE A 93 -3.84 -4.41 8.33
N PHE A 94 -4.01 -4.83 9.59
CA PHE A 94 -4.74 -4.04 10.57
C PHE A 94 -4.02 -2.75 10.94
N GLU A 95 -2.69 -2.69 10.85
CA GLU A 95 -1.94 -1.45 11.01
C GLU A 95 -2.26 -0.44 9.89
N PHE A 96 -2.37 -0.91 8.64
CA PHE A 96 -2.87 -0.05 7.55
C PHE A 96 -4.27 0.49 7.87
N LEU A 97 -5.21 -0.37 8.29
CA LEU A 97 -6.57 0.05 8.63
C LEU A 97 -6.60 1.04 9.80
N ARG A 98 -5.78 0.80 10.83
CA ARG A 98 -5.64 1.71 11.96
C ARG A 98 -5.22 3.10 11.50
N LEU A 99 -4.12 3.16 10.76
CA LEU A 99 -3.58 4.43 10.25
C LEU A 99 -4.54 5.11 9.28
N MET A 100 -5.21 4.37 8.39
CA MET A 100 -6.22 4.93 7.49
C MET A 100 -7.37 5.58 8.25
N LYS A 101 -7.88 4.92 9.31
CA LYS A 101 -8.99 5.45 10.14
C LYS A 101 -8.58 6.64 10.99
N GLU A 102 -7.36 6.64 11.53
CA GLU A 102 -6.87 7.69 12.43
C GLU A 102 -6.38 8.93 11.67
N ILE A 103 -5.65 8.74 10.56
CA ILE A 103 -5.08 9.82 9.75
C ILE A 103 -6.16 10.48 8.87
N LYS A 104 -7.10 9.67 8.36
CA LYS A 104 -8.14 10.08 7.40
C LYS A 104 -7.54 10.81 6.19
N PRO A 105 -6.65 10.14 5.44
CA PRO A 105 -6.03 10.76 4.28
C PRO A 105 -7.08 11.10 3.23
N ARG A 106 -6.81 12.10 2.39
CA ARG A 106 -7.71 12.47 1.28
C ARG A 106 -7.90 11.32 0.30
N TYR A 107 -6.82 10.62 -0.01
CA TYR A 107 -6.81 9.45 -0.89
C TYR A 107 -6.07 8.29 -0.24
N PHE A 108 -6.45 7.08 -0.60
CA PHE A 108 -5.68 5.89 -0.26
C PHE A 108 -5.56 4.95 -1.46
N LEU A 109 -4.51 4.13 -1.45
CA LEU A 109 -4.26 3.05 -2.41
C LEU A 109 -3.68 1.86 -1.65
N LEU A 110 -4.42 0.76 -1.59
CA LEU A 110 -3.96 -0.51 -1.05
C LEU A 110 -3.77 -1.51 -2.19
N GLU A 111 -2.59 -2.09 -2.29
CA GLU A 111 -2.29 -3.19 -3.21
C GLU A 111 -2.19 -4.51 -2.46
N ASN A 112 -2.72 -5.59 -3.03
CA ASN A 112 -2.47 -6.92 -2.54
C ASN A 112 -2.55 -7.98 -3.65
N VAL A 113 -2.08 -9.19 -3.33
CA VAL A 113 -2.12 -10.34 -4.23
C VAL A 113 -3.53 -10.87 -4.40
N ARG A 114 -3.71 -11.77 -5.38
CA ARG A 114 -4.92 -12.56 -5.50
C ARG A 114 -5.12 -13.44 -4.26
N MET A 115 -6.33 -13.41 -3.70
CA MET A 115 -6.70 -14.08 -2.45
C MET A 115 -8.06 -14.78 -2.55
N LYS A 116 -8.43 -15.53 -1.52
CA LYS A 116 -9.75 -16.15 -1.41
C LYS A 116 -10.83 -15.08 -1.26
N LYS A 117 -12.06 -15.43 -1.70
CA LYS A 117 -13.20 -14.52 -1.71
C LYS A 117 -13.55 -13.98 -0.32
N GLU A 118 -13.43 -14.80 0.71
CA GLU A 118 -13.71 -14.38 2.09
C GLU A 118 -12.84 -13.20 2.54
N TRP A 119 -11.54 -13.24 2.19
CA TRP A 119 -10.61 -12.15 2.51
C TRP A 119 -10.83 -10.91 1.65
N LEU A 120 -11.16 -11.14 0.37
CA LEU A 120 -11.50 -10.06 -0.53
C LEU A 120 -12.67 -9.25 0.05
N THR A 121 -13.72 -9.94 0.53
CA THR A 121 -14.89 -9.32 1.18
C THR A 121 -14.47 -8.54 2.43
N VAL A 122 -13.71 -9.15 3.34
CA VAL A 122 -13.27 -8.50 4.58
C VAL A 122 -12.47 -7.21 4.30
N ILE A 123 -11.55 -7.25 3.33
CA ILE A 123 -10.75 -6.08 2.97
C ILE A 123 -11.64 -5.00 2.34
N SER A 124 -12.53 -5.39 1.40
CA SER A 124 -13.44 -4.45 0.73
C SER A 124 -14.38 -3.75 1.72
N GLU A 125 -14.99 -4.50 2.63
CA GLU A 125 -15.84 -3.94 3.70
C GLU A 125 -15.05 -3.01 4.62
N SER A 126 -13.81 -3.40 4.98
CA SER A 126 -12.96 -2.60 5.87
C SER A 126 -12.50 -1.29 5.22
N CYS A 127 -12.26 -1.30 3.90
CA CYS A 127 -11.86 -0.13 3.13
C CYS A 127 -13.07 0.70 2.63
N GLY A 128 -14.28 0.11 2.63
CA GLY A 128 -15.49 0.76 2.14
C GLY A 128 -15.55 0.92 0.62
N VAL A 129 -14.73 0.17 -0.13
CA VAL A 129 -14.68 0.21 -1.60
C VAL A 129 -14.44 -1.18 -2.18
N GLU A 130 -14.95 -1.43 -3.39
CA GLU A 130 -14.65 -2.63 -4.14
C GLU A 130 -13.26 -2.56 -4.80
N PRO A 131 -12.54 -3.68 -4.93
CA PRO A 131 -11.22 -3.68 -5.52
C PRO A 131 -11.27 -3.67 -7.05
N TYR A 132 -10.24 -3.08 -7.65
CA TYR A 132 -9.91 -3.24 -9.06
C TYR A 132 -8.94 -4.40 -9.21
N LEU A 133 -9.25 -5.35 -10.09
CA LEU A 133 -8.32 -6.42 -10.47
C LEU A 133 -7.55 -5.97 -11.72
N PHE A 134 -6.24 -5.84 -11.59
CA PHE A 134 -5.39 -5.38 -12.68
C PHE A 134 -4.21 -6.33 -12.90
N ASN A 135 -3.91 -6.61 -14.16
CA ASN A 135 -2.73 -7.35 -14.55
C ASN A 135 -1.73 -6.43 -15.25
N SER A 136 -0.52 -6.34 -14.70
CA SER A 136 0.55 -5.53 -15.29
C SER A 136 0.90 -5.93 -16.73
N ALA A 137 0.56 -7.15 -17.17
CA ALA A 137 0.74 -7.60 -18.55
C ALA A 137 0.03 -6.73 -19.60
N LYS A 138 -0.98 -5.97 -19.18
CA LYS A 138 -1.66 -5.01 -20.06
C LYS A 138 -0.79 -3.79 -20.42
N VAL A 139 0.22 -3.48 -19.61
CA VAL A 139 1.05 -2.27 -19.75
C VAL A 139 2.56 -2.55 -19.67
N SER A 140 2.96 -3.79 -19.41
CA SER A 140 4.35 -4.20 -19.28
C SER A 140 4.54 -5.68 -19.65
N ALA A 141 5.78 -6.14 -19.78
CA ALA A 141 6.11 -7.55 -20.03
C ALA A 141 5.88 -8.47 -18.81
N GLN A 142 5.53 -7.92 -17.65
CA GLN A 142 5.35 -8.68 -16.43
C GLN A 142 3.90 -9.15 -16.26
N ASN A 143 3.68 -10.46 -16.17
CA ASN A 143 2.39 -11.02 -15.78
C ASN A 143 2.24 -10.95 -14.25
N ARG A 144 1.58 -9.90 -13.75
CA ARG A 144 1.41 -9.63 -12.32
C ARG A 144 -0.01 -9.20 -12.02
N LEU A 145 -0.86 -10.14 -11.64
CA LEU A 145 -2.26 -9.90 -11.30
C LEU A 145 -2.37 -9.46 -9.83
N ARG A 146 -2.97 -8.29 -9.59
CA ARG A 146 -3.13 -7.68 -8.26
C ARG A 146 -4.49 -7.06 -8.08
N TYR A 147 -4.94 -7.04 -6.83
CA TYR A 147 -6.08 -6.24 -6.40
C TYR A 147 -5.61 -4.89 -5.88
N TYR A 148 -6.40 -3.86 -6.20
CA TYR A 148 -6.18 -2.49 -5.74
C TYR A 148 -7.48 -1.94 -5.14
N TRP A 149 -7.45 -1.51 -3.88
CA TRP A 149 -8.54 -0.79 -3.23
C TRP A 149 -8.15 0.67 -3.13
N THR A 150 -9.02 1.56 -3.59
CA THR A 150 -8.75 3.00 -3.60
C THR A 150 -10.04 3.80 -3.69
N ASN A 151 -10.03 5.00 -3.12
CA ASN A 151 -11.06 6.02 -3.34
C ASN A 151 -10.66 7.04 -4.42
N ILE A 152 -9.54 6.81 -5.11
CA ILE A 152 -9.16 7.58 -6.31
C ILE A 152 -10.08 7.11 -7.45
N GLU A 153 -10.64 8.06 -8.19
CA GLU A 153 -11.43 7.73 -9.37
C GLU A 153 -10.55 7.06 -10.43
N VAL A 154 -10.95 5.85 -10.82
CA VAL A 154 -10.23 5.05 -11.82
C VAL A 154 -11.00 5.13 -13.12
N ASN A 155 -10.34 5.60 -14.19
CA ASN A 155 -10.92 5.58 -15.53
C ASN A 155 -11.15 4.12 -15.96
N LYS A 156 -12.42 3.80 -16.28
CA LYS A 156 -12.83 2.44 -16.69
C LYS A 156 -12.33 2.02 -18.08
N TYR A 157 -11.48 2.82 -18.72
CA TYR A 157 -10.99 2.59 -20.09
C TYR A 157 -9.74 1.70 -20.18
N ILE A 158 -9.38 0.98 -19.11
CA ILE A 158 -8.33 -0.03 -19.14
C ILE A 158 -9.00 -1.42 -19.15
N ASP A 159 -9.77 -1.70 -20.18
CA ASP A 159 -10.24 -3.04 -20.51
C ASP A 159 -9.17 -3.83 -21.28
#